data_3ad3407e97ba4a7f5a313293f8636ad1
#
_entry.id   3ad3407e97ba4a7f5a313293f8636ad1
#
_cell.length_a   1.000
_cell.length_b   1.000
_cell.length_c   1.000
_cell.angle_alpha   90.00
_cell.angle_beta   90.00
_cell.angle_gamma   90.00
#
_symmetry.space_group_name_H-M   'P 1'
#
loop_
_entity.id
_entity.type
_entity.pdbx_description
1 polymer ?
#
loop_
_entity_poly.entity_id
_entity_poly.type
_entity_poly.pdbx_seq_one_letter_code
_entity_poly.pdbx_strand_id
1 'polypeptide(L)'
;MSKGKKKPTHIKKLEGSYQPYRELGENEMTPEPIDKLSHEGLINTFADNIWLKLNRNLAAIGMLNEIDQELLMAYCNEMGIYFHAMDVVKRTGYEQESNANGTIISNFMKIGNTALNNAIKLSDKFGFNPAARTKIEMPTKKKGDIFDEY
;
A
#
# COMPACT_ATOMS: atom_id res chain seq x y z
N MET A 1 -3.87 -11.18 -28.32
CA MET A 1 -4.41 -9.89 -27.83
C MET A 1 -4.71 -10.02 -26.34
N SER A 2 -3.97 -9.35 -25.48
CA SER A 2 -4.22 -9.35 -24.02
C SER A 2 -5.53 -8.61 -23.76
N LYS A 3 -6.54 -9.30 -23.19
CA LYS A 3 -7.76 -8.63 -22.72
C LYS A 3 -7.38 -7.73 -21.53
N GLY A 4 -7.48 -6.42 -21.71
CA GLY A 4 -7.27 -5.45 -20.62
C GLY A 4 -8.15 -5.78 -19.42
N LYS A 5 -7.64 -5.51 -18.19
CA LYS A 5 -8.43 -5.70 -16.97
C LYS A 5 -9.70 -4.85 -17.02
N LYS A 6 -10.82 -5.41 -16.62
CA LYS A 6 -12.10 -4.69 -16.55
C LYS A 6 -11.99 -3.57 -15.52
N LYS A 7 -12.42 -2.37 -15.90
CA LYS A 7 -12.49 -1.22 -14.99
C LYS A 7 -13.79 -1.28 -14.15
N PRO A 8 -13.75 -0.89 -12.87
CA PRO A 8 -14.95 -0.75 -12.03
C PRO A 8 -16.01 0.19 -12.65
N THR A 9 -17.27 -0.04 -12.31
CA THR A 9 -18.42 0.68 -12.90
C THR A 9 -18.39 2.17 -12.61
N HIS A 10 -18.03 2.57 -11.38
CA HIS A 10 -17.92 3.99 -11.01
C HIS A 10 -16.83 4.74 -11.79
N ILE A 11 -15.71 4.08 -12.10
CA ILE A 11 -14.64 4.63 -12.95
C ILE A 11 -15.15 4.90 -14.37
N LYS A 12 -15.91 3.97 -14.93
CA LYS A 12 -16.50 4.15 -16.28
C LYS A 12 -17.49 5.31 -16.33
N LYS A 13 -18.27 5.53 -15.24
CA LYS A 13 -19.21 6.66 -15.14
C LYS A 13 -18.46 7.99 -15.14
N LEU A 14 -17.36 8.09 -14.41
CA LEU A 14 -16.53 9.31 -14.34
C LEU A 14 -15.78 9.60 -15.65
N GLU A 15 -15.26 8.59 -16.33
CA GLU A 15 -14.59 8.73 -17.62
C GLU A 15 -15.58 8.94 -18.80
N GLY A 16 -16.90 8.95 -18.58
CA GLY A 16 -17.89 9.04 -19.64
C GLY A 16 -17.95 7.81 -20.55
N SER A 17 -17.24 6.74 -20.20
CA SER A 17 -17.20 5.49 -20.97
C SER A 17 -18.20 4.44 -20.46
N TYR A 18 -19.10 4.85 -19.58
CA TYR A 18 -20.13 4.00 -19.00
C TYR A 18 -21.16 3.55 -20.03
N GLN A 19 -21.39 2.26 -20.08
CA GLN A 19 -22.43 1.64 -20.93
C GLN A 19 -23.31 0.77 -20.03
N PRO A 20 -24.60 1.11 -19.82
CA PRO A 20 -25.48 0.41 -18.88
C PRO A 20 -25.56 -1.11 -19.07
N TYR A 21 -25.55 -1.55 -20.35
CA TYR A 21 -25.60 -2.98 -20.69
C TYR A 21 -24.31 -3.75 -20.40
N ARG A 22 -23.24 -3.07 -19.96
CA ARG A 22 -21.95 -3.65 -19.56
C ARG A 22 -21.69 -3.51 -18.07
N GLU A 23 -22.69 -3.18 -17.28
CA GLU A 23 -22.56 -3.17 -15.82
C GLU A 23 -22.05 -4.54 -15.33
N LEU A 24 -21.00 -4.49 -14.54
CA LEU A 24 -20.62 -5.60 -13.68
C LEU A 24 -21.70 -5.58 -12.61
N GLY A 25 -22.68 -6.50 -12.67
CA GLY A 25 -23.89 -6.47 -11.88
C GLY A 25 -23.69 -6.19 -10.38
N GLU A 26 -24.74 -6.25 -9.58
CA GLU A 26 -24.84 -5.95 -8.13
C GLU A 26 -23.77 -6.61 -7.22
N ASN A 27 -22.85 -7.40 -7.78
CA ASN A 27 -21.78 -8.13 -7.10
C ASN A 27 -20.42 -7.40 -7.11
N GLU A 28 -20.36 -6.11 -7.47
CA GLU A 28 -19.12 -5.34 -7.30
C GLU A 28 -18.93 -5.02 -5.81
N MET A 29 -17.97 -5.70 -5.18
CA MET A 29 -17.69 -5.51 -3.76
C MET A 29 -17.13 -4.11 -3.53
N THR A 30 -17.87 -3.27 -2.82
CA THR A 30 -17.44 -1.97 -2.31
C THR A 30 -17.31 -2.07 -0.79
N PRO A 31 -16.12 -2.36 -0.24
CA PRO A 31 -15.95 -2.46 1.20
C PRO A 31 -16.26 -1.13 1.88
N GLU A 32 -16.91 -1.20 3.04
CA GLU A 32 -17.16 -0.02 3.86
C GLU A 32 -15.84 0.55 4.40
N PRO A 33 -15.61 1.87 4.31
CA PRO A 33 -14.46 2.51 4.91
C PRO A 33 -14.52 2.41 6.44
N ILE A 34 -13.37 2.23 7.07
CA ILE A 34 -13.24 2.24 8.53
C ILE A 34 -12.22 3.29 8.96
N ASP A 35 -12.38 3.78 10.19
CA ASP A 35 -11.52 4.85 10.71
C ASP A 35 -10.18 4.33 11.25
N LYS A 36 -10.10 3.06 11.62
CA LYS A 36 -8.91 2.48 12.25
C LYS A 36 -8.86 0.96 12.07
N LEU A 37 -7.70 0.48 11.64
CA LEU A 37 -7.38 -0.95 11.57
C LEU A 37 -6.60 -1.43 12.80
N SER A 38 -6.74 -2.72 13.16
CA SER A 38 -5.89 -3.38 14.14
C SER A 38 -4.44 -3.43 13.65
N HIS A 39 -3.49 -3.42 14.58
CA HIS A 39 -2.05 -3.48 14.28
C HIS A 39 -1.37 -4.71 14.90
N GLU A 40 -2.15 -5.68 15.35
CA GLU A 40 -1.61 -6.95 15.84
C GLU A 40 -0.95 -7.71 14.69
N GLY A 41 0.30 -8.15 14.89
CA GLY A 41 1.07 -8.88 13.87
C GLY A 41 2.15 -8.06 13.16
N LEU A 42 2.42 -6.82 13.58
CA LEU A 42 3.56 -6.06 13.09
C LEU A 42 4.87 -6.57 13.71
N ILE A 43 5.92 -6.69 12.89
CA ILE A 43 7.14 -7.43 13.23
C ILE A 43 8.12 -6.63 14.12
N ASN A 44 8.10 -5.30 14.07
CA ASN A 44 9.02 -4.44 14.81
C ASN A 44 8.52 -2.99 14.87
N THR A 45 9.19 -2.17 15.68
CA THR A 45 8.85 -0.75 15.88
C THR A 45 8.91 0.10 14.62
N PHE A 46 9.72 -0.25 13.63
CA PHE A 46 9.70 0.45 12.33
C PHE A 46 8.40 0.18 11.60
N ALA A 47 7.94 -1.08 11.58
CA ALA A 47 6.65 -1.46 10.99
C ALA A 47 5.49 -0.75 11.71
N ASP A 48 5.51 -0.71 13.05
CA ASP A 48 4.50 0.01 13.85
C ASP A 48 4.41 1.50 13.47
N ASN A 49 5.53 2.18 13.37
CA ASN A 49 5.57 3.60 13.02
C ASN A 49 5.02 3.87 11.61
N ILE A 50 5.34 2.99 10.66
CA ILE A 50 4.84 3.09 9.28
C ILE A 50 3.34 2.85 9.27
N TRP A 51 2.87 1.82 9.98
CA TRP A 51 1.46 1.50 10.12
C TRP A 51 0.64 2.66 10.67
N LEU A 52 1.06 3.24 11.78
CA LEU A 52 0.37 4.37 12.40
C LEU A 52 0.27 5.58 11.46
N LYS A 53 1.34 5.85 10.70
CA LYS A 53 1.36 6.93 9.71
C LYS A 53 0.42 6.67 8.56
N LEU A 54 0.45 5.46 7.99
CA LEU A 54 -0.38 5.10 6.84
C LEU A 54 -1.85 4.98 7.22
N ASN A 55 -2.15 4.35 8.37
CA ASN A 55 -3.50 4.23 8.90
C ASN A 55 -4.16 5.60 9.00
N ARG A 56 -3.48 6.58 9.61
CA ARG A 56 -3.98 7.96 9.71
C ARG A 56 -4.21 8.60 8.34
N ASN A 57 -3.27 8.45 7.41
CA ASN A 57 -3.37 9.09 6.10
C ASN A 57 -4.46 8.46 5.24
N LEU A 58 -4.58 7.13 5.26
CA LEU A 58 -5.60 6.40 4.48
C LEU A 58 -7.00 6.64 5.04
N ALA A 59 -7.16 6.70 6.36
CA ALA A 59 -8.43 7.08 7.00
C ALA A 59 -8.86 8.50 6.59
N ALA A 60 -7.92 9.45 6.59
CA ALA A 60 -8.22 10.85 6.24
C ALA A 60 -8.73 11.03 4.81
N ILE A 61 -8.38 10.14 3.89
CA ILE A 61 -8.84 10.16 2.48
C ILE A 61 -9.93 9.12 2.19
N GLY A 62 -10.40 8.38 3.20
CA GLY A 62 -11.45 7.37 3.05
C GLY A 62 -11.02 6.12 2.26
N MET A 63 -9.73 5.81 2.24
CA MET A 63 -9.16 4.64 1.56
C MET A 63 -8.81 3.49 2.51
N LEU A 64 -9.26 3.55 3.75
CA LEU A 64 -8.97 2.54 4.75
C LEU A 64 -10.12 1.54 4.83
N ASN A 65 -9.87 0.28 4.47
CA ASN A 65 -10.85 -0.80 4.49
C ASN A 65 -10.32 -2.00 5.28
N GLU A 66 -11.22 -2.71 5.95
CA GLU A 66 -10.87 -3.91 6.71
C GLU A 66 -10.27 -5.02 5.82
N ILE A 67 -10.79 -5.17 4.61
CA ILE A 67 -10.34 -6.18 3.63
C ILE A 67 -8.86 -5.96 3.23
N ASP A 68 -8.39 -4.71 3.24
CA ASP A 68 -7.03 -4.36 2.85
C ASP A 68 -6.02 -4.45 4.01
N GLN A 69 -6.50 -4.77 5.23
CA GLN A 69 -5.69 -4.77 6.45
C GLN A 69 -4.44 -5.63 6.33
N GLU A 70 -4.60 -6.89 5.94
CA GLU A 70 -3.49 -7.84 5.89
C GLU A 70 -2.46 -7.45 4.83
N LEU A 71 -2.93 -6.94 3.69
CA LEU A 71 -2.04 -6.48 2.63
C LEU A 71 -1.25 -5.23 3.04
N LEU A 72 -1.90 -4.31 3.75
CA LEU A 72 -1.24 -3.12 4.32
C LEU A 72 -0.25 -3.51 5.42
N MET A 73 -0.60 -4.48 6.26
CA MET A 73 0.29 -5.03 7.29
C MET A 73 1.52 -5.70 6.67
N ALA A 74 1.34 -6.48 5.61
CA ALA A 74 2.44 -7.08 4.86
C ALA A 74 3.40 -6.01 4.31
N TYR A 75 2.87 -4.93 3.73
CA TYR A 75 3.67 -3.79 3.29
C TYR A 75 4.46 -3.16 4.43
N CYS A 76 3.82 -2.90 5.57
CA CYS A 76 4.46 -2.31 6.74
C CYS A 76 5.56 -3.21 7.31
N ASN A 77 5.34 -4.53 7.32
CA ASN A 77 6.32 -5.50 7.76
C ASN A 77 7.54 -5.55 6.83
N GLU A 78 7.35 -5.58 5.52
CA GLU A 78 8.47 -5.55 4.56
C GLU A 78 9.28 -4.25 4.69
N MET A 79 8.63 -3.11 4.83
CA MET A 79 9.31 -1.84 5.09
C MET A 79 10.00 -1.84 6.47
N GLY A 80 9.41 -2.46 7.48
CA GLY A 80 9.99 -2.62 8.81
C GLY A 80 11.27 -3.47 8.78
N ILE A 81 11.26 -4.57 8.01
CA ILE A 81 12.45 -5.40 7.78
C ILE A 81 13.53 -4.59 7.06
N TYR A 82 13.15 -3.84 6.01
CA TYR A 82 14.10 -2.99 5.28
C TYR A 82 14.79 -1.98 6.20
N PHE A 83 14.04 -1.21 6.98
CA PHE A 83 14.61 -0.19 7.85
C PHE A 83 15.47 -0.80 8.97
N HIS A 84 15.04 -1.93 9.54
CA HIS A 84 15.84 -2.65 10.51
C HIS A 84 17.17 -3.13 9.90
N ALA A 85 17.11 -3.74 8.73
CA ALA A 85 18.32 -4.21 8.02
C ALA A 85 19.27 -3.06 7.70
N MET A 86 18.75 -1.91 7.24
CA MET A 86 19.56 -0.72 6.95
C MET A 86 20.16 -0.11 8.22
N ASP A 87 19.45 -0.14 9.35
CA ASP A 87 20.00 0.30 10.62
C ASP A 87 21.17 -0.57 11.08
N VAL A 88 21.09 -1.90 10.89
CA VAL A 88 22.21 -2.80 11.16
C VAL A 88 23.38 -2.52 10.20
N VAL A 89 23.11 -2.41 8.89
CA VAL A 89 24.14 -2.10 7.88
C VAL A 89 24.83 -0.77 8.16
N LYS A 90 24.11 0.25 8.62
CA LYS A 90 24.67 1.54 9.02
C LYS A 90 25.69 1.40 10.16
N ARG A 91 25.46 0.47 11.08
CA ARG A 91 26.36 0.23 12.24
C ARG A 91 27.51 -0.72 11.93
N THR A 92 27.30 -1.71 11.07
CA THR A 92 28.27 -2.80 10.81
C THR A 92 28.94 -2.74 9.45
N GLY A 93 28.51 -1.85 8.56
CA GLY A 93 28.94 -1.79 7.18
C GLY A 93 28.12 -2.69 6.25
N TYR A 94 28.21 -2.43 4.94
CA TYR A 94 27.52 -3.21 3.91
C TYR A 94 28.33 -4.42 3.41
N GLU A 95 29.58 -4.54 3.85
CA GLU A 95 30.49 -5.64 3.55
C GLU A 95 30.75 -6.45 4.82
N GLN A 96 31.00 -7.74 4.66
CA GLN A 96 31.45 -8.64 5.71
C GLN A 96 32.51 -9.60 5.18
N GLU A 97 33.40 -10.06 6.04
CA GLU A 97 34.41 -11.04 5.68
C GLU A 97 33.77 -12.40 5.38
N SER A 98 34.31 -13.07 4.36
CA SER A 98 33.94 -14.42 3.99
C SER A 98 34.93 -15.40 4.56
N ASN A 99 34.48 -16.61 4.93
CA ASN A 99 35.34 -17.73 5.35
C ASN A 99 36.36 -18.16 4.27
N ALA A 100 36.18 -17.72 3.01
CA ALA A 100 37.04 -18.01 1.87
C ALA A 100 38.05 -16.90 1.55
N ASN A 101 38.46 -16.10 2.55
CA ASN A 101 39.43 -15.00 2.40
C ASN A 101 39.03 -13.90 1.39
N GLY A 102 37.76 -13.51 1.39
CA GLY A 102 37.25 -12.41 0.54
C GLY A 102 36.18 -11.61 1.25
N THR A 103 35.78 -10.50 0.62
CA THR A 103 34.69 -9.64 1.09
C THR A 103 33.40 -10.01 0.36
N ILE A 104 32.32 -10.13 1.08
CA ILE A 104 30.98 -10.37 0.54
C ILE A 104 30.00 -9.30 1.01
N ILE A 105 28.92 -9.14 0.26
CA ILE A 105 27.84 -8.25 0.68
C ILE A 105 27.18 -8.82 1.94
N SER A 106 27.01 -7.97 2.94
CA SER A 106 26.34 -8.27 4.21
C SER A 106 24.98 -8.94 4.00
N ASN A 107 24.67 -9.96 4.82
CA ASN A 107 23.37 -10.62 4.76
C ASN A 107 22.23 -9.67 5.07
N PHE A 108 22.42 -8.68 5.95
CA PHE A 108 21.44 -7.64 6.22
C PHE A 108 21.17 -6.77 4.98
N MET A 109 22.20 -6.45 4.20
CA MET A 109 22.01 -5.73 2.93
C MET A 109 21.17 -6.55 1.94
N LYS A 110 21.39 -7.87 1.84
CA LYS A 110 20.58 -8.76 0.99
C LYS A 110 19.12 -8.86 1.47
N ILE A 111 18.93 -9.02 2.78
CA ILE A 111 17.59 -9.05 3.41
C ILE A 111 16.86 -7.74 3.14
N GLY A 112 17.51 -6.60 3.38
CA GLY A 112 16.92 -5.29 3.15
C GLY A 112 16.52 -5.07 1.69
N ASN A 113 17.37 -5.42 0.74
CA ASN A 113 17.05 -5.31 -0.69
C ASN A 113 15.86 -6.20 -1.09
N THR A 114 15.78 -7.41 -0.55
CA THR A 114 14.65 -8.31 -0.80
C THR A 114 13.35 -7.72 -0.25
N ALA A 115 13.37 -7.26 1.00
CA ALA A 115 12.22 -6.64 1.64
C ALA A 115 11.77 -5.36 0.91
N LEU A 116 12.71 -4.51 0.48
CA LEU A 116 12.38 -3.32 -0.32
C LEU A 116 11.70 -3.68 -1.64
N ASN A 117 12.20 -4.69 -2.36
CA ASN A 117 11.58 -5.15 -3.61
C ASN A 117 10.15 -5.67 -3.40
N ASN A 118 9.90 -6.39 -2.30
CA ASN A 118 8.57 -6.84 -1.94
C ASN A 118 7.65 -5.66 -1.59
N ALA A 119 8.14 -4.71 -0.78
CA ALA A 119 7.40 -3.51 -0.42
C ALA A 119 7.03 -2.67 -1.66
N ILE A 120 7.92 -2.51 -2.65
CA ILE A 120 7.62 -1.81 -3.89
C ILE A 120 6.45 -2.47 -4.63
N LYS A 121 6.43 -3.81 -4.74
CA LYS A 121 5.32 -4.53 -5.38
C LYS A 121 3.98 -4.34 -4.65
N LEU A 122 4.02 -4.30 -3.32
CA LEU A 122 2.84 -4.06 -2.49
C LEU A 122 2.37 -2.61 -2.57
N SER A 123 3.30 -1.65 -2.65
CA SER A 123 3.01 -0.21 -2.71
C SER A 123 2.13 0.18 -3.90
N ASP A 124 2.27 -0.54 -5.03
CA ASP A 124 1.46 -0.31 -6.23
C ASP A 124 -0.03 -0.56 -6.00
N LYS A 125 -0.39 -1.42 -5.03
CA LYS A 125 -1.78 -1.75 -4.71
C LYS A 125 -2.49 -0.61 -3.97
N PHE A 126 -1.73 0.18 -3.20
CA PHE A 126 -2.24 1.29 -2.40
C PHE A 126 -1.98 2.67 -3.02
N GLY A 127 -1.40 2.74 -4.21
CA GLY A 127 -1.09 4.02 -4.84
C GLY A 127 -0.02 4.83 -4.13
N PHE A 128 0.93 4.19 -3.45
CA PHE A 128 1.99 4.90 -2.71
C PHE A 128 3.06 5.52 -3.62
N ASN A 129 3.04 5.21 -4.91
CA ASN A 129 3.87 5.89 -5.90
C ASN A 129 3.05 6.75 -6.87
N PRO A 130 3.65 7.76 -7.54
CA PRO A 130 2.94 8.66 -8.45
C PRO A 130 2.22 7.93 -9.60
N ALA A 131 2.87 6.93 -10.21
CA ALA A 131 2.30 6.17 -11.33
C ALA A 131 1.11 5.30 -10.90
N ALA A 132 1.14 4.76 -9.69
CA ALA A 132 0.02 3.99 -9.14
C ALA A 132 -1.15 4.91 -8.77
N ARG A 133 -0.89 6.12 -8.24
CA ARG A 133 -1.94 7.11 -7.91
C ARG A 133 -2.77 7.55 -9.11
N THR A 134 -2.19 7.64 -10.29
CA THR A 134 -2.94 7.97 -11.51
C THR A 134 -3.92 6.88 -11.94
N LYS A 135 -3.78 5.67 -11.39
CA LYS A 135 -4.63 4.51 -11.67
C LYS A 135 -5.68 4.26 -10.59
N ILE A 136 -5.55 4.91 -9.44
CA ILE A 136 -6.46 4.77 -8.29
C ILE A 136 -7.27 6.06 -8.20
N GLU A 137 -8.58 5.95 -8.33
CA GLU A 137 -9.47 7.07 -8.06
C GLU A 137 -9.65 7.21 -6.55
N MET A 138 -9.42 8.43 -6.07
CA MET A 138 -9.73 8.77 -4.68
C MET A 138 -11.24 8.87 -4.51
N PRO A 139 -11.82 8.32 -3.42
CA PRO A 139 -13.22 8.58 -3.11
C PRO A 139 -13.42 10.09 -2.98
N THR A 140 -14.27 10.65 -3.82
CA THR A 140 -14.65 12.05 -3.71
C THR A 140 -15.38 12.23 -2.39
N LYS A 141 -14.83 13.07 -1.47
CA LYS A 141 -15.61 13.54 -0.33
C LYS A 141 -16.90 14.12 -0.91
N LYS A 142 -18.07 13.57 -0.56
CA LYS A 142 -19.33 14.23 -0.78
C LYS A 142 -19.18 15.60 -0.12
N LYS A 143 -19.15 16.69 -0.92
CA LYS A 143 -19.38 18.04 -0.40
C LYS A 143 -20.75 17.95 0.24
N GLY A 144 -20.80 17.99 1.57
CA GLY A 144 -22.06 18.20 2.27
C GLY A 144 -22.68 19.45 1.68
N ASP A 145 -23.94 19.33 1.26
CA ASP A 145 -24.72 20.45 0.77
C ASP A 145 -24.77 21.52 1.87
N ILE A 146 -23.97 22.57 1.67
CA ILE A 146 -23.94 23.77 2.53
C ILE A 146 -25.06 24.75 2.03
N PHE A 147 -26.09 24.23 1.41
CA PHE A 147 -27.18 25.05 0.90
C PHE A 147 -28.53 24.50 1.32
N ASP A 148 -28.77 24.37 2.63
CA ASP A 148 -30.14 24.30 3.16
C ASP A 148 -30.20 24.95 4.54
N GLU A 149 -29.88 26.25 4.61
CA GLU A 149 -30.33 27.15 5.69
C GLU A 149 -30.29 28.59 5.16
N TYR A 150 -31.34 28.97 4.42
CA TYR A 150 -31.87 30.34 4.40
C TYR A 150 -33.37 30.29 4.09
#